data_9e78bdcd5dad7643dba0f8b9a4d9e5ae
#
_entry.id   9e78bdcd5dad7643dba0f8b9a4d9e5ae
#
_cell.length_a   1.000
_cell.length_b   1.000
_cell.length_c   1.000
_cell.angle_alpha   90.00
_cell.angle_beta   90.00
_cell.angle_gamma   90.00
#
_symmetry.space_group_name_H-M   'P 1'
#
loop_
_entity.id
_entity.type
_entity.pdbx_description
1 polymer ?
#
loop_
_entity_poly.entity_id
_entity_poly.type
_entity_poly.pdbx_seq_one_letter_code
_entity_poly.pdbx_strand_id
1 'polypeptide(L)'
;MGCYGRVGLFKRVSKEEKQKVLKAIEQVGMLDFKDRQISELSGGQQQRAFIARALVQEADIYLMDEPFQGVDTTTEKSIVEVLKKLKSDGKTLLVVHHDLQTVPTYFESVTFINRTVVVSGKVKEVFTQENIDKTYRK
;
A
#
# COMPACT_ATOMS: atom_id res chain seq x y z
N MET A 1 4.64 -0.71 16.59
CA MET A 1 3.16 -0.67 16.68
C MET A 1 2.44 -1.78 15.89
N GLY A 2 2.94 -2.25 14.76
CA GLY A 2 2.28 -3.29 13.94
C GLY A 2 2.07 -4.67 14.59
N CYS A 3 2.79 -4.99 15.64
CA CYS A 3 2.71 -6.28 16.33
C CYS A 3 1.78 -6.30 17.57
N TYR A 4 1.19 -5.16 17.95
CA TYR A 4 0.40 -5.07 19.18
C TYR A 4 -0.84 -5.97 19.22
N GLY A 5 -1.42 -6.28 18.08
CA GLY A 5 -2.58 -7.18 18.00
C GLY A 5 -2.27 -8.65 18.30
N ARG A 6 -0.99 -9.04 18.27
CA ARG A 6 -0.53 -10.43 18.52
C ARG A 6 0.21 -10.59 19.85
N VAL A 7 0.68 -9.48 20.40
CA VAL A 7 1.40 -9.46 21.66
C VAL A 7 0.41 -9.07 22.76
N GLY A 8 0.14 -9.98 23.69
CA GLY A 8 -0.66 -9.64 24.87
C GLY A 8 -0.07 -8.46 25.64
N LEU A 9 -0.92 -7.71 26.33
CA LEU A 9 -0.65 -6.40 26.95
C LEU A 9 0.63 -6.32 27.82
N PHE A 10 1.22 -7.46 28.18
CA PHE A 10 2.40 -7.59 29.06
C PHE A 10 3.54 -8.43 28.47
N LYS A 11 3.46 -8.87 27.19
CA LYS A 11 4.56 -9.60 26.57
C LYS A 11 5.56 -8.65 25.89
N ARG A 12 6.84 -8.82 26.17
CA ARG A 12 7.92 -8.17 25.39
C ARG A 12 7.85 -8.66 23.95
N VAL A 13 8.03 -7.74 23.00
CA VAL A 13 8.15 -8.05 21.57
C VAL A 13 9.24 -9.11 21.39
N SER A 14 8.90 -10.23 20.75
CA SER A 14 9.83 -11.33 20.52
C SER A 14 10.94 -10.93 19.53
N LYS A 15 12.05 -11.70 19.53
CA LYS A 15 13.13 -11.49 18.55
C LYS A 15 12.64 -11.65 17.11
N GLU A 16 11.73 -12.60 16.88
CA GLU A 16 11.12 -12.85 15.57
C GLU A 16 10.24 -11.68 15.11
N GLU A 17 9.45 -11.12 16.00
CA GLU A 17 8.62 -9.93 15.70
C GLU A 17 9.48 -8.71 15.39
N LYS A 18 10.59 -8.50 16.10
CA LYS A 18 11.55 -7.43 15.80
C LYS A 18 12.16 -7.62 14.40
N GLN A 19 12.50 -8.84 14.00
CA GLN A 19 13.02 -9.12 12.68
C GLN A 19 11.98 -8.86 11.58
N LYS A 20 10.72 -9.22 11.80
CA LYS A 20 9.62 -8.90 10.86
C LYS A 20 9.45 -7.40 10.68
N VAL A 21 9.50 -6.64 11.77
CA VAL A 21 9.42 -5.17 11.72
C VAL A 21 10.60 -4.58 10.94
N LEU A 22 11.82 -5.01 11.22
CA LEU A 22 13.01 -4.53 10.51
C LEU A 22 12.94 -4.85 9.01
N LYS A 23 12.52 -6.06 8.65
CA LYS A 23 12.33 -6.45 7.25
C LYS A 23 11.29 -5.58 6.54
N ALA A 24 10.16 -5.30 7.18
CA ALA A 24 9.13 -4.43 6.63
C ALA A 24 9.64 -3.00 6.43
N ILE A 25 10.40 -2.46 7.38
CA ILE A 25 11.02 -1.13 7.30
C ILE A 25 12.04 -1.07 6.14
N GLU A 26 12.85 -2.12 5.97
CA GLU A 26 13.81 -2.24 4.88
C GLU A 26 13.10 -2.29 3.52
N GLN A 27 12.02 -3.08 3.40
CA GLN A 27 11.24 -3.23 2.16
C GLN A 27 10.67 -1.91 1.65
N VAL A 28 10.35 -0.98 2.53
CA VAL A 28 9.86 0.36 2.16
C VAL A 28 10.96 1.43 2.13
N GLY A 29 12.23 1.04 2.24
CA GLY A 29 13.38 1.96 2.17
C GLY A 29 13.47 2.94 3.34
N MET A 30 13.09 2.49 4.55
CA MET A 30 13.04 3.33 5.75
C MET A 30 14.05 2.94 6.83
N LEU A 31 15.03 2.10 6.52
CA LEU A 31 15.96 1.56 7.53
C LEU A 31 16.75 2.66 8.25
N ASP A 32 17.18 3.70 7.52
CA ASP A 32 17.95 4.83 8.08
C ASP A 32 17.11 5.71 9.02
N PHE A 33 15.79 5.57 8.98
CA PHE A 33 14.84 6.36 9.76
C PHE A 33 14.17 5.56 10.89
N LYS A 34 14.57 4.32 11.11
CA LYS A 34 13.91 3.37 12.02
C LYS A 34 13.80 3.86 13.48
N ASP A 35 14.72 4.70 13.91
CA ASP A 35 14.81 5.22 15.27
C ASP A 35 14.20 6.64 15.40
N ARG A 36 13.71 7.24 14.31
CA ARG A 36 13.06 8.55 14.33
C ARG A 36 11.61 8.46 14.77
N GLN A 37 11.12 9.52 15.38
CA GLN A 37 9.69 9.67 15.65
C GLN A 37 8.93 9.95 14.35
N ILE A 38 7.68 9.49 14.25
CA ILE A 38 6.85 9.71 13.06
C ILE A 38 6.68 11.21 12.76
N SER A 39 6.59 12.05 13.78
CA SER A 39 6.50 13.50 13.64
C SER A 39 7.72 14.18 13.01
N GLU A 40 8.87 13.50 13.02
CA GLU A 40 10.13 13.99 12.43
C GLU A 40 10.30 13.56 10.96
N LEU A 41 9.39 12.74 10.46
CA LEU A 41 9.41 12.22 9.10
C LEU A 41 8.69 13.16 8.14
N SER A 42 9.20 13.25 6.90
CA SER A 42 8.46 13.90 5.81
C SER A 42 7.15 13.15 5.50
N GLY A 43 6.21 13.79 4.78
CA GLY A 43 4.93 13.16 4.41
C GLY A 43 5.11 11.83 3.68
N GLY A 44 6.02 11.77 2.71
CA GLY A 44 6.33 10.52 1.99
C GLY A 44 7.01 9.47 2.86
N GLN A 45 7.84 9.87 3.82
CA GLN A 45 8.45 8.95 4.79
C GLN A 45 7.40 8.41 5.76
N GLN A 46 6.46 9.25 6.23
CA GLN A 46 5.34 8.80 7.05
C GLN A 46 4.47 7.79 6.30
N GLN A 47 4.17 8.05 5.03
CA GLN A 47 3.41 7.11 4.19
C GLN A 47 4.09 5.74 4.11
N ARG A 48 5.40 5.72 3.89
CA ARG A 48 6.19 4.47 3.89
C ARG A 48 6.19 3.76 5.24
N ALA A 49 6.26 4.50 6.33
CA ALA A 49 6.16 3.93 7.68
C ALA A 49 4.79 3.26 7.93
N PHE A 50 3.70 3.86 7.44
CA PHE A 50 2.37 3.26 7.51
C PHE A 50 2.24 1.99 6.68
N ILE A 51 2.86 1.95 5.49
CA ILE A 51 2.92 0.73 4.67
C ILE A 51 3.70 -0.36 5.42
N ALA A 52 4.87 -0.06 5.97
CA ALA A 52 5.64 -1.02 6.77
C ALA A 52 4.81 -1.58 7.94
N ARG A 53 4.06 -0.73 8.63
CA ARG A 53 3.14 -1.15 9.70
C ARG A 53 2.08 -2.13 9.20
N ALA A 54 1.48 -1.86 8.03
CA ALA A 54 0.50 -2.75 7.43
C ALA A 54 1.10 -4.11 7.09
N LEU A 55 2.32 -4.14 6.53
CA LEU A 55 3.03 -5.38 6.19
C LEU A 55 3.26 -6.28 7.40
N VAL A 56 3.62 -5.69 8.55
CA VAL A 56 3.87 -6.43 9.79
C VAL A 56 2.60 -7.09 10.35
N GLN A 57 1.43 -6.54 10.06
CA GLN A 57 0.14 -7.09 10.52
C GLN A 57 -0.22 -8.43 9.88
N GLU A 58 0.40 -8.80 8.77
CA GLU A 58 0.15 -10.06 8.04
C GLU A 58 -1.34 -10.32 7.81
N ALA A 59 -2.06 -9.29 7.37
CA ALA A 59 -3.49 -9.37 7.10
C ALA A 59 -3.78 -10.21 5.85
N ASP A 60 -5.01 -10.64 5.68
CA ASP A 60 -5.48 -11.29 4.45
C ASP A 60 -5.98 -10.28 3.42
N ILE A 61 -6.45 -9.12 3.91
CA ILE A 61 -6.94 -8.01 3.09
C ILE A 61 -6.23 -6.73 3.52
N TYR A 62 -5.68 -6.01 2.56
CA TYR A 62 -5.04 -4.70 2.73
C TYR A 62 -5.87 -3.63 2.04
N LEU A 63 -6.29 -2.63 2.81
CA LEU A 63 -6.96 -1.44 2.30
C LEU A 63 -5.98 -0.28 2.37
N MET A 64 -5.66 0.31 1.24
CA MET A 64 -4.67 1.38 1.13
C MET A 64 -5.27 2.57 0.39
N ASP A 65 -5.11 3.76 0.98
CA ASP A 65 -5.54 5.01 0.39
C ASP A 65 -4.30 5.79 -0.05
N GLU A 66 -4.16 5.97 -1.38
CA GLU A 66 -3.05 6.69 -2.03
C GLU A 66 -1.65 6.29 -1.51
N PRO A 67 -1.29 4.99 -1.53
CA PRO A 67 -0.06 4.51 -0.87
C PRO A 67 1.23 5.04 -1.51
N PHE A 68 1.17 5.61 -2.70
CA PHE A 68 2.32 6.15 -3.44
C PHE A 68 2.45 7.67 -3.34
N GLN A 69 1.55 8.35 -2.65
CA GLN A 69 1.57 9.80 -2.55
C GLN A 69 2.83 10.30 -1.86
N GLY A 70 3.51 11.27 -2.50
CA GLY A 70 4.73 11.87 -1.95
C GLY A 70 5.96 10.96 -1.96
N VAL A 71 5.92 9.86 -2.68
CA VAL A 71 7.00 8.88 -2.81
C VAL A 71 7.71 9.10 -4.16
N ASP A 72 9.04 9.04 -4.17
CA ASP A 72 9.83 9.09 -5.41
C ASP A 72 9.62 7.81 -6.24
N THR A 73 9.85 7.92 -7.55
CA THR A 73 9.59 6.85 -8.52
C THR A 73 10.33 5.54 -8.19
N THR A 74 11.54 5.61 -7.68
CA THR A 74 12.33 4.41 -7.34
C THR A 74 11.72 3.68 -6.15
N THR A 75 11.37 4.42 -5.12
CA THR A 75 10.71 3.89 -3.93
C THR A 75 9.30 3.38 -4.26
N GLU A 76 8.55 4.09 -5.11
CA GLU A 76 7.24 3.65 -5.59
C GLU A 76 7.31 2.27 -6.24
N LYS A 77 8.26 2.06 -7.16
CA LYS A 77 8.48 0.75 -7.79
C LYS A 77 8.78 -0.34 -6.76
N SER A 78 9.60 -0.04 -5.76
CA SER A 78 9.91 -1.00 -4.70
C SER A 78 8.67 -1.38 -3.88
N ILE A 79 7.81 -0.40 -3.57
CA ILE A 79 6.54 -0.66 -2.88
C ILE A 79 5.62 -1.52 -3.76
N VAL A 80 5.49 -1.20 -5.05
CA VAL A 80 4.67 -1.97 -5.99
C VAL A 80 5.12 -3.43 -6.03
N GLU A 81 6.42 -3.72 -6.06
CA GLU A 81 6.93 -5.09 -6.02
C GLU A 81 6.57 -5.81 -4.71
N VAL A 82 6.62 -5.11 -3.58
CA VAL A 82 6.16 -5.67 -2.29
C VAL A 82 4.66 -6.01 -2.34
N LEU A 83 3.83 -5.12 -2.90
CA LEU A 83 2.40 -5.35 -3.03
C LEU A 83 2.08 -6.51 -3.99
N LYS A 84 2.80 -6.61 -5.10
CA LYS A 84 2.69 -7.75 -6.04
C LYS A 84 3.06 -9.07 -5.36
N LYS A 85 4.08 -9.06 -4.52
CA LYS A 85 4.47 -10.24 -3.74
C LYS A 85 3.38 -10.66 -2.76
N LEU A 86 2.80 -9.73 -2.01
CA LEU A 86 1.66 -10.01 -1.13
C LEU A 86 0.51 -10.67 -1.90
N LYS A 87 0.20 -10.17 -3.08
CA LYS A 87 -0.82 -10.75 -3.93
C LYS A 87 -0.45 -12.18 -4.34
N SER A 88 0.79 -12.43 -4.76
CA SER A 88 1.25 -13.78 -5.12
C SER A 88 1.20 -14.76 -3.94
N ASP A 89 1.31 -14.24 -2.72
CA ASP A 89 1.14 -14.99 -1.47
C ASP A 89 -0.35 -15.18 -1.08
N GLY A 90 -1.29 -14.87 -1.98
CA GLY A 90 -2.73 -15.07 -1.81
C GLY A 90 -3.44 -13.96 -1.04
N LYS A 91 -2.80 -12.81 -0.82
CA LYS A 91 -3.42 -11.66 -0.17
C LYS A 91 -4.27 -10.82 -1.14
N THR A 92 -5.29 -10.19 -0.62
CA THR A 92 -6.14 -9.26 -1.37
C THR A 92 -5.74 -7.81 -1.05
N LEU A 93 -5.53 -7.02 -2.08
CA LEU A 93 -5.19 -5.61 -1.93
C LEU A 93 -6.24 -4.75 -2.64
N LEU A 94 -6.81 -3.81 -1.90
CA LEU A 94 -7.69 -2.77 -2.42
C LEU A 94 -7.00 -1.43 -2.24
N VAL A 95 -6.69 -0.77 -3.35
CA VAL A 95 -5.90 0.46 -3.38
C VAL A 95 -6.72 1.58 -4.01
N VAL A 96 -6.91 2.67 -3.27
CA VAL A 96 -7.41 3.92 -3.84
C VAL A 96 -6.24 4.63 -4.52
N HIS A 97 -6.41 5.00 -5.79
CA HIS A 97 -5.35 5.54 -6.61
C HIS A 97 -5.91 6.51 -7.64
N HIS A 98 -5.24 7.63 -7.89
CA HIS A 98 -5.72 8.65 -8.81
C HIS A 98 -4.84 8.85 -10.05
N ASP A 99 -3.63 8.28 -10.07
CA ASP A 99 -2.76 8.36 -11.24
C ASP A 99 -3.16 7.30 -12.29
N LEU A 100 -3.97 7.75 -13.26
CA LEU A 100 -4.47 6.91 -14.34
C LEU A 100 -3.35 6.31 -15.21
N GLN A 101 -2.17 6.94 -15.27
CA GLN A 101 -1.07 6.47 -16.13
C GLN A 101 -0.46 5.16 -15.61
N THR A 102 -0.45 4.97 -14.30
CA THR A 102 0.14 3.79 -13.67
C THR A 102 -0.84 2.64 -13.47
N VAL A 103 -2.15 2.90 -13.54
CA VAL A 103 -3.19 1.87 -13.35
C VAL A 103 -2.97 0.63 -14.22
N PRO A 104 -2.72 0.71 -15.53
CA PRO A 104 -2.56 -0.49 -16.36
C PRO A 104 -1.33 -1.34 -16.01
N THR A 105 -0.32 -0.72 -15.38
CA THR A 105 0.93 -1.39 -15.01
C THR A 105 0.87 -2.01 -13.62
N TYR A 106 0.15 -1.36 -12.69
CA TYR A 106 0.17 -1.74 -11.28
C TYR A 106 -0.98 -2.67 -10.89
N PHE A 107 -2.12 -2.55 -11.56
CA PHE A 107 -3.35 -3.21 -11.15
C PHE A 107 -3.91 -4.14 -12.23
N GLU A 108 -4.60 -5.18 -11.81
CA GLU A 108 -5.28 -6.13 -12.71
C GLU A 108 -6.74 -5.81 -12.90
N SER A 109 -7.34 -5.26 -11.87
CA SER A 109 -8.75 -4.89 -11.85
C SER A 109 -8.89 -3.45 -11.38
N VAL A 110 -9.90 -2.78 -11.87
CA VAL A 110 -10.22 -1.40 -11.50
C VAL A 110 -11.72 -1.25 -11.28
N THR A 111 -12.06 -0.42 -10.31
CA THR A 111 -13.43 0.04 -10.09
C THR A 111 -13.45 1.56 -10.20
N PHE A 112 -14.15 2.08 -11.20
CA PHE A 112 -14.37 3.51 -11.37
C PHE A 112 -15.59 3.95 -10.54
N ILE A 113 -15.41 5.00 -9.75
CA ILE A 113 -16.43 5.52 -8.82
C ILE A 113 -16.63 7.01 -9.07
N ASN A 114 -17.89 7.39 -9.30
CA ASN A 114 -18.36 8.78 -9.30
C ASN A 114 -19.70 8.83 -8.57
N ARG A 115 -19.69 9.05 -7.26
CA ARG A 115 -20.82 8.91 -6.31
C ARG A 115 -21.36 7.48 -6.23
N THR A 116 -21.42 6.79 -7.34
CA THR A 116 -21.78 5.37 -7.47
C THR A 116 -20.71 4.65 -8.27
N VAL A 117 -20.76 3.32 -8.30
CA VAL A 117 -19.88 2.54 -9.19
C VAL A 117 -20.30 2.80 -10.64
N VAL A 118 -19.37 3.30 -11.43
CA VAL A 118 -19.55 3.50 -12.87
C VAL A 118 -19.33 2.19 -13.60
N VAL A 119 -18.21 1.54 -13.35
CA VAL A 119 -17.88 0.23 -13.89
C VAL A 119 -16.82 -0.44 -13.00
N SER A 120 -16.83 -1.76 -12.96
CA SER A 120 -15.82 -2.57 -12.28
C SER A 120 -15.45 -3.78 -13.12
N GLY A 121 -14.16 -4.12 -13.20
CA GLY A 121 -13.71 -5.26 -13.97
C GLY A 121 -12.20 -5.29 -14.15
N LYS A 122 -11.74 -6.19 -15.04
CA LYS A 122 -10.31 -6.27 -15.37
C LYS A 122 -9.87 -5.01 -16.10
N VAL A 123 -8.70 -4.49 -15.74
CA VAL A 123 -8.14 -3.27 -16.35
C VAL A 123 -8.18 -3.36 -17.88
N LYS A 124 -7.72 -4.46 -18.47
CA LYS A 124 -7.70 -4.65 -19.93
C LYS A 124 -9.07 -4.60 -20.60
N GLU A 125 -10.16 -4.72 -19.86
CA GLU A 125 -11.53 -4.73 -20.37
C GLU A 125 -12.25 -3.41 -20.13
N VAL A 126 -12.07 -2.82 -18.95
CA VAL A 126 -12.86 -1.65 -18.53
C VAL A 126 -12.07 -0.35 -18.46
N PHE A 127 -10.74 -0.38 -18.54
CA PHE A 127 -9.91 0.82 -18.51
C PHE A 127 -9.90 1.47 -19.91
N THR A 128 -11.00 2.11 -20.25
CA THR A 128 -11.23 2.78 -21.55
C THR A 128 -11.40 4.28 -21.36
N GLN A 129 -11.10 5.05 -22.42
CA GLN A 129 -11.30 6.50 -22.38
C GLN A 129 -12.76 6.86 -22.10
N GLU A 130 -13.71 6.09 -22.63
CA GLU A 130 -15.13 6.29 -22.36
C GLU A 130 -15.47 6.18 -20.87
N ASN A 131 -14.97 5.16 -20.19
CA ASN A 131 -15.20 4.96 -18.75
C ASN A 131 -14.48 6.00 -17.89
N ILE A 132 -13.29 6.43 -18.30
CA ILE A 132 -12.56 7.54 -17.66
C ILE A 132 -13.38 8.82 -17.79
N ASP A 133 -13.86 9.13 -18.99
CA ASP A 133 -14.66 10.32 -19.24
C ASP A 133 -15.96 10.32 -18.43
N LYS A 134 -16.69 9.21 -18.39
CA LYS A 134 -17.89 9.05 -17.55
C LYS A 134 -17.62 9.28 -16.06
N THR A 135 -16.43 8.93 -15.60
CA THR A 135 -16.07 9.03 -14.20
C THR A 135 -15.63 10.44 -13.81
N TYR A 136 -14.85 11.11 -14.65
CA TYR A 136 -14.17 12.36 -14.30
C TYR A 136 -14.73 13.62 -14.98
N ARG A 137 -15.51 13.47 -16.06
CA ARG A 137 -16.21 14.64 -16.62
C ARG A 137 -17.39 15.02 -15.75
N LYS A 138 -17.40 16.30 -15.38
CA LYS A 138 -18.53 16.96 -14.72
C LYS A 138 -19.62 17.30 -15.75
#